data_214f6966dd498404097f0a000ebe5668
#
_entry.id   214f6966dd498404097f0a000ebe5668
#
_cell.length_a   1.000
_cell.length_b   1.000
_cell.length_c   1.000
_cell.angle_alpha   90.00
_cell.angle_beta   90.00
_cell.angle_gamma   90.00
#
_symmetry.space_group_name_H-M   'P 1'
#
loop_
_entity.id
_entity.type
_entity.pdbx_description
1 polymer ?
#
loop_
_entity_poly.entity_id
_entity_poly.type
_entity_poly.pdbx_seq_one_letter_code
_entity_poly.pdbx_strand_id
1 'polypeptide(L)'
;MNIVRKINDELSIAGQITLNQLQQIADEGYKSVLNLRLANETGLLANEQEKTELLGLYYVNLQTQAENINHQGMSEIYQLITKLPKPTLIHCDNSIRSAAIVFLYIAIKQGIGFEKALQKVISLGLI
;
A
#
# COMPACT_ATOMS: atom_id res chain seq x y z
N MET A 1 -13.36 -11.95 2.21
CA MET A 1 -12.09 -12.51 2.67
C MET A 1 -10.94 -11.67 2.13
N ASN A 2 -10.03 -11.27 3.00
CA ASN A 2 -8.88 -10.48 2.58
C ASN A 2 -7.81 -11.38 1.99
N ILE A 3 -7.42 -11.08 0.77
CA ILE A 3 -6.39 -11.84 0.07
C ILE A 3 -5.20 -10.92 -0.14
N VAL A 4 -4.02 -11.40 0.22
CA VAL A 4 -2.76 -10.73 -0.12
C VAL A 4 -2.40 -11.12 -1.55
N ARG A 5 -2.25 -10.12 -2.42
CA ARG A 5 -1.93 -10.34 -3.83
C ARG A 5 -0.53 -9.84 -4.13
N LYS A 6 0.34 -10.76 -4.50
CA LYS A 6 1.69 -10.41 -4.93
C LYS A 6 1.63 -9.78 -6.33
N ILE A 7 2.13 -8.56 -6.45
CA ILE A 7 2.17 -7.86 -7.75
C ILE A 7 3.50 -8.16 -8.46
N ASN A 8 4.59 -8.09 -7.72
CA ASN A 8 5.92 -8.46 -8.21
C ASN A 8 6.77 -8.90 -7.01
N ASP A 9 8.07 -9.07 -7.20
CA ASP A 9 8.94 -9.54 -6.12
C ASP A 9 9.11 -8.53 -4.99
N GLU A 10 8.74 -7.28 -5.21
CA GLU A 10 8.94 -6.21 -4.23
C GLU A 10 7.65 -5.73 -3.57
N LEU A 11 6.51 -5.88 -4.23
CA LEU A 11 5.26 -5.26 -3.79
C LEU A 11 4.09 -6.24 -3.81
N SER A 12 3.29 -6.19 -2.74
CA SER A 12 2.01 -6.90 -2.65
C SER A 12 0.95 -5.93 -2.16
N ILE A 13 -0.31 -6.22 -2.48
CA ILE A 13 -1.44 -5.41 -2.05
C ILE A 13 -2.45 -6.25 -1.29
N ALA A 14 -3.24 -5.58 -0.43
CA ALA A 14 -4.30 -6.23 0.31
C ALA A 14 -5.35 -5.21 0.76
N GLY A 15 -6.52 -5.70 1.14
CA GLY A 15 -7.45 -4.95 1.97
C GLY A 15 -6.98 -4.96 3.42
N GLN A 16 -7.88 -4.69 4.37
CA GLN A 16 -7.49 -4.73 5.77
C GLN A 16 -7.00 -6.13 6.15
N ILE A 17 -5.81 -6.20 6.71
CA ILE A 17 -5.18 -7.44 7.12
C ILE A 17 -5.48 -7.73 8.60
N THR A 18 -5.48 -9.02 8.93
CA THR A 18 -5.65 -9.51 10.30
C THR A 18 -4.30 -9.74 10.96
N LEU A 19 -4.31 -9.96 12.27
CA LEU A 19 -3.08 -10.30 13.00
C LEU A 19 -2.46 -11.59 12.45
N ASN A 20 -3.28 -12.60 12.11
CA ASN A 20 -2.78 -13.84 11.53
C ASN A 20 -2.09 -13.59 10.18
N GLN A 21 -2.65 -12.70 9.36
CA GLN A 21 -2.03 -12.36 8.09
C GLN A 21 -0.71 -11.59 8.27
N LEU A 22 -0.65 -10.70 9.28
CA LEU A 22 0.61 -10.03 9.62
C LEU A 22 1.69 -11.03 9.98
N GLN A 23 1.37 -12.01 10.82
CA GLN A 23 2.30 -13.06 11.19
C GLN A 23 2.76 -13.84 9.97
N GLN A 24 1.81 -14.16 9.08
CA GLN A 24 2.10 -14.92 7.87
C GLN A 24 3.05 -14.15 6.94
N ILE A 25 2.83 -12.87 6.71
CA ILE A 25 3.72 -12.09 5.85
C ILE A 25 5.11 -11.92 6.47
N ALA A 26 5.18 -11.78 7.80
CA ALA A 26 6.47 -11.75 8.49
C ALA A 26 7.23 -13.06 8.27
N ASP A 27 6.54 -14.19 8.41
CA ASP A 27 7.13 -15.52 8.20
C ASP A 27 7.57 -15.71 6.74
N GLU A 28 6.88 -15.09 5.80
CA GLU A 28 7.22 -15.18 4.38
C GLU A 28 8.36 -14.25 3.95
N GLY A 29 8.90 -13.48 4.88
CA GLY A 29 10.07 -12.65 4.63
C GLY A 29 9.78 -11.21 4.22
N TYR A 30 8.56 -10.74 4.34
CA TYR A 30 8.25 -9.32 4.11
C TYR A 30 9.01 -8.45 5.09
N LYS A 31 9.37 -7.25 4.65
CA LYS A 31 10.19 -6.32 5.45
C LYS A 31 9.42 -5.10 5.92
N SER A 32 8.34 -4.72 5.23
CA SER A 32 7.60 -3.53 5.61
C SER A 32 6.11 -3.63 5.28
N VAL A 33 5.33 -2.81 5.98
CA VAL A 33 3.89 -2.66 5.75
C VAL A 33 3.58 -1.17 5.63
N LEU A 34 2.89 -0.81 4.55
CA LEU A 34 2.37 0.53 4.34
C LEU A 34 0.84 0.47 4.42
N ASN A 35 0.28 1.15 5.41
CA ASN A 35 -1.16 1.26 5.62
C ASN A 35 -1.64 2.60 5.08
N LEU A 36 -2.57 2.58 4.12
CA LEU A 36 -3.11 3.79 3.50
C LEU A 36 -4.38 4.30 4.17
N ARG A 37 -4.92 3.59 5.17
CA ARG A 37 -6.20 3.91 5.77
C ARG A 37 -6.13 5.14 6.65
N LEU A 38 -7.24 5.88 6.69
CA LEU A 38 -7.39 7.01 7.60
C LEU A 38 -7.71 6.50 9.01
N ALA A 39 -7.32 7.26 10.02
CA ALA A 39 -7.53 6.88 11.42
C ALA A 39 -9.02 6.78 11.79
N ASN A 40 -9.91 7.45 11.07
CA ASN A 40 -11.34 7.46 11.34
C ASN A 40 -12.14 6.42 10.54
N GLU A 41 -11.47 5.57 9.77
CA GLU A 41 -12.19 4.50 9.05
C GLU A 41 -12.61 3.40 10.01
N THR A 42 -13.68 2.70 9.66
CA THR A 42 -14.15 1.56 10.46
C THR A 42 -13.40 0.28 10.08
N GLY A 43 -13.31 -0.65 11.02
CA GLY A 43 -12.68 -1.95 10.76
C GLY A 43 -11.17 -1.96 10.82
N LEU A 44 -10.56 -0.93 11.40
CA LEU A 44 -9.11 -0.88 11.58
C LEU A 44 -8.66 -1.98 12.54
N LEU A 45 -7.47 -2.52 12.30
CA LEU A 45 -6.84 -3.43 13.25
C LEU A 45 -6.28 -2.61 14.41
N ALA A 46 -6.75 -2.88 15.62
CA ALA A 46 -6.30 -2.15 16.81
C ALA A 46 -4.80 -2.36 17.03
N ASN A 47 -4.08 -1.27 17.29
CA ASN A 47 -2.63 -1.30 17.56
C ASN A 47 -1.84 -1.95 16.43
N GLU A 48 -2.25 -1.71 15.20
CA GLU A 48 -1.61 -2.36 14.04
C GLU A 48 -0.11 -2.05 13.98
N GLN A 49 0.28 -0.79 14.22
CA GLN A 49 1.69 -0.40 14.21
C GLN A 49 2.50 -1.21 15.22
N GLU A 50 2.05 -1.24 16.46
CA GLU A 50 2.76 -1.95 17.53
C GLU A 50 2.89 -3.44 17.19
N LYS A 51 1.80 -4.05 16.76
CA LYS A 51 1.77 -5.48 16.42
C LYS A 51 2.71 -5.78 15.24
N THR A 52 2.74 -4.90 14.24
CA THR A 52 3.60 -5.05 13.07
C THR A 52 5.07 -4.93 13.45
N GLU A 53 5.41 -3.94 14.26
CA GLU A 53 6.79 -3.72 14.69
C GLU A 53 7.30 -4.83 15.60
N LEU A 54 6.44 -5.41 16.43
CA LEU A 54 6.80 -6.56 17.25
C LEU A 54 7.16 -7.79 16.41
N LEU A 55 6.66 -7.87 15.19
CA LEU A 55 7.00 -8.94 14.26
C LEU A 55 8.28 -8.66 13.47
N GLY A 56 8.95 -7.55 13.75
CA GLY A 56 10.20 -7.17 13.09
C GLY A 56 10.03 -6.45 11.76
N LEU A 57 8.82 -5.98 11.45
CA LEU A 57 8.53 -5.29 10.20
C LEU A 57 8.58 -3.77 10.41
N TYR A 58 9.04 -3.04 9.40
CA TYR A 58 8.86 -1.60 9.36
C TYR A 58 7.40 -1.28 9.08
N TYR A 59 6.88 -0.23 9.69
CA TYR A 59 5.48 0.14 9.54
C TYR A 59 5.34 1.64 9.30
N VAL A 60 4.55 1.99 8.29
CA VAL A 60 4.15 3.38 8.05
C VAL A 60 2.66 3.42 7.78
N ASN A 61 1.97 4.36 8.41
CA ASN A 61 0.60 4.71 8.06
C ASN A 61 0.64 6.06 7.34
N LEU A 62 0.44 6.03 6.03
CA LEU A 62 0.32 7.25 5.24
C LEU A 62 -1.13 7.39 4.81
N GLN A 63 -1.88 8.17 5.56
CA GLN A 63 -3.32 8.33 5.35
C GLN A 63 -3.58 8.92 3.98
N THR A 64 -4.22 8.14 3.11
CA THR A 64 -4.39 8.47 1.70
C THR A 64 -5.85 8.34 1.28
N GLN A 65 -6.42 9.43 0.78
CA GLN A 65 -7.72 9.46 0.12
C GLN A 65 -7.52 9.69 -1.38
N ALA A 66 -8.61 9.55 -2.16
CA ALA A 66 -8.56 9.81 -3.60
C ALA A 66 -8.02 11.22 -3.91
N GLU A 67 -8.37 12.21 -3.08
CA GLU A 67 -7.92 13.59 -3.24
C GLU A 67 -6.41 13.76 -3.11
N ASN A 68 -5.75 12.87 -2.38
CA ASN A 68 -4.31 12.89 -2.19
C ASN A 68 -3.56 12.29 -3.38
N ILE A 69 -4.28 11.59 -4.28
CA ILE A 69 -3.67 11.00 -5.47
C ILE A 69 -3.62 12.05 -6.56
N ASN A 70 -2.82 13.07 -6.32
CA ASN A 70 -2.51 14.15 -7.25
C ASN A 70 -1.00 14.17 -7.46
N HIS A 71 -0.53 15.10 -8.26
CA HIS A 71 0.88 15.14 -8.64
C HIS A 71 1.81 15.19 -7.43
N GLN A 72 1.53 16.09 -6.49
CA GLN A 72 2.38 16.27 -5.30
C GLN A 72 2.24 15.08 -4.35
N GLY A 73 1.02 14.66 -4.06
CA GLY A 73 0.76 13.54 -3.16
C GLY A 73 1.39 12.25 -3.67
N MET A 74 1.29 12.00 -4.98
CA MET A 74 1.90 10.80 -5.56
C MET A 74 3.43 10.86 -5.52
N SER A 75 4.02 12.05 -5.66
CA SER A 75 5.46 12.21 -5.51
C SER A 75 5.92 11.78 -4.12
N GLU A 76 5.21 12.20 -3.08
CA GLU A 76 5.51 11.81 -1.69
C GLU A 76 5.36 10.31 -1.48
N ILE A 77 4.27 9.74 -2.00
CA ILE A 77 4.01 8.30 -1.90
C ILE A 77 5.09 7.51 -2.63
N TYR A 78 5.48 7.96 -3.82
CA TYR A 78 6.52 7.32 -4.61
C TYR A 78 7.84 7.27 -3.84
N GLN A 79 8.24 8.39 -3.24
CA GLN A 79 9.47 8.46 -2.46
C GLN A 79 9.43 7.54 -1.25
N LEU A 80 8.30 7.48 -0.56
CA LEU A 80 8.14 6.62 0.60
C LEU A 80 8.25 5.15 0.20
N ILE A 81 7.54 4.72 -0.83
CA ILE A 81 7.60 3.32 -1.29
C ILE A 81 9.02 2.96 -1.70
N THR A 82 9.71 3.86 -2.40
CA THR A 82 11.08 3.63 -2.82
C THR A 82 12.01 3.36 -1.63
N LYS A 83 11.79 4.05 -0.50
CA LYS A 83 12.63 3.94 0.68
C LYS A 83 12.30 2.75 1.58
N LEU A 84 11.08 2.24 1.53
CA LEU A 84 10.68 1.13 2.40
C LEU A 84 11.46 -0.14 2.05
N PRO A 85 11.89 -0.91 3.06
CA PRO A 85 12.55 -2.19 2.81
C PRO A 85 11.61 -3.16 2.09
N LYS A 86 12.13 -3.87 1.11
CA LYS A 86 11.35 -4.79 0.27
C LYS A 86 11.54 -6.24 0.74
N PRO A 87 10.54 -7.10 0.56
CA PRO A 87 9.20 -6.84 0.00
C PRO A 87 8.32 -6.01 0.93
N THR A 88 7.44 -5.21 0.33
CA THR A 88 6.50 -4.34 1.05
C THR A 88 5.07 -4.79 0.79
N LEU A 89 4.25 -4.85 1.85
CA LEU A 89 2.81 -5.00 1.72
C LEU A 89 2.16 -3.63 1.84
N ILE A 90 1.34 -3.28 0.83
CA ILE A 90 0.58 -2.02 0.84
C ILE A 90 -0.89 -2.39 0.99
N HIS A 91 -1.53 -1.93 2.06
CA HIS A 91 -2.93 -2.27 2.28
C HIS A 91 -3.81 -1.06 2.54
N CYS A 92 -5.09 -1.25 2.31
CA CYS A 92 -6.14 -0.29 2.60
C CYS A 92 -7.34 -1.06 3.16
N ASP A 93 -8.58 -0.61 2.92
CA ASP A 93 -9.76 -1.32 3.42
C ASP A 93 -10.17 -2.49 2.51
N ASN A 94 -10.18 -2.27 1.18
CA ASN A 94 -10.68 -3.27 0.21
C ASN A 94 -9.71 -3.52 -0.95
N SER A 95 -8.47 -3.14 -0.82
CA SER A 95 -7.38 -3.25 -1.81
C SER A 95 -7.45 -2.31 -3.03
N ILE A 96 -8.53 -1.57 -3.23
CA ILE A 96 -8.66 -0.70 -4.41
C ILE A 96 -7.66 0.47 -4.37
N ARG A 97 -7.56 1.17 -3.23
CA ARG A 97 -6.56 2.25 -3.08
C ARG A 97 -5.15 1.72 -3.25
N SER A 98 -4.88 0.55 -2.66
CA SER A 98 -3.57 -0.08 -2.78
C SER A 98 -3.25 -0.41 -4.23
N ALA A 99 -4.21 -0.93 -4.98
CA ALA A 99 -4.03 -1.25 -6.39
C ALA A 99 -3.73 0.02 -7.21
N ALA A 100 -4.47 1.11 -6.96
CA ALA A 100 -4.25 2.37 -7.65
C ALA A 100 -2.84 2.91 -7.40
N ILE A 101 -2.42 2.92 -6.14
CA ILE A 101 -1.11 3.43 -5.74
C ILE A 101 0.01 2.60 -6.35
N VAL A 102 -0.10 1.27 -6.28
CA VAL A 102 0.94 0.39 -6.83
C VAL A 102 1.02 0.52 -8.35
N PHE A 103 -0.12 0.63 -9.02
CA PHE A 103 -0.13 0.84 -10.48
C PHE A 103 0.61 2.14 -10.84
N LEU A 104 0.28 3.23 -10.14
CA LEU A 104 0.93 4.53 -10.38
C LEU A 104 2.43 4.45 -10.10
N TYR A 105 2.81 3.81 -9.00
CA TYR A 105 4.21 3.65 -8.63
C TYR A 105 4.99 2.93 -9.73
N ILE A 106 4.49 1.79 -10.18
CA ILE A 106 5.16 0.99 -11.21
C ILE A 106 5.25 1.77 -12.53
N ALA A 107 4.17 2.42 -12.94
CA ALA A 107 4.13 3.19 -14.18
C ALA A 107 5.15 4.33 -14.17
N ILE A 108 5.19 5.08 -13.07
CA ILE A 108 6.13 6.18 -12.92
C ILE A 108 7.56 5.66 -12.92
N LYS A 109 7.82 4.56 -12.24
CA LYS A 109 9.14 3.94 -12.21
C LYS A 109 9.59 3.51 -13.61
N GLN A 110 8.66 3.14 -14.47
CA GLN A 110 8.95 2.77 -15.86
C GLN A 110 9.07 3.97 -16.79
N GLY A 111 8.96 5.19 -16.28
CA GLY A 111 9.10 6.39 -17.06
C GLY A 111 7.82 6.94 -17.67
N ILE A 112 6.67 6.38 -17.30
CA ILE A 112 5.36 6.89 -17.73
C ILE A 112 5.01 8.10 -16.88
N GLY A 113 4.64 9.23 -17.53
CA GLY A 113 4.28 10.44 -16.80
C GLY A 113 3.05 10.25 -15.93
N PHE A 114 2.97 11.01 -14.83
CA PHE A 114 1.89 10.89 -13.86
C PHE A 114 0.51 11.04 -14.49
N GLU A 115 0.33 12.07 -15.36
CA GLU A 115 -0.99 12.33 -15.96
C GLU A 115 -1.48 11.16 -16.79
N LYS A 116 -0.59 10.55 -17.57
CA LYS A 116 -0.94 9.41 -18.41
C LYS A 116 -1.26 8.18 -17.55
N ALA A 117 -0.47 7.95 -16.52
CA ALA A 117 -0.70 6.84 -15.58
C ALA A 117 -2.02 7.04 -14.83
N LEU A 118 -2.32 8.26 -14.39
CA LEU A 118 -3.56 8.57 -13.69
C LEU A 118 -4.78 8.33 -14.58
N GLN A 119 -4.73 8.73 -15.85
CA GLN A 119 -5.83 8.47 -16.78
C GLN A 119 -6.11 6.97 -16.91
N LYS A 120 -5.07 6.15 -16.93
CA LYS A 120 -5.22 4.70 -17.00
C LYS A 120 -5.87 4.15 -15.73
N VAL A 121 -5.46 4.63 -14.58
CA VAL A 121 -6.02 4.23 -13.29
C VAL A 121 -7.50 4.59 -13.23
N ILE A 122 -7.86 5.78 -13.68
CA ILE A 122 -9.26 6.22 -13.75
C ILE A 122 -10.06 5.31 -14.70
N SER A 123 -9.51 5.01 -15.87
CA SER A 123 -10.20 4.17 -16.85
C SER A 123 -10.43 2.74 -16.35
N LEU A 124 -9.58 2.26 -15.43
CA LEU A 124 -9.72 0.95 -14.81
C LEU A 124 -10.69 0.95 -13.62
N GLY A 125 -11.22 2.11 -13.25
CA GLY A 125 -12.16 2.21 -12.14
C GLY A 125 -11.51 2.15 -10.77
N LEU A 126 -10.21 2.39 -10.65
CA LEU A 126 -9.49 2.33 -9.38
C LEU A 126 -9.56 3.64 -8.60
N ILE A 127 -9.95 4.70 -9.26
CA ILE A 127 -10.22 6.01 -8.65
C ILE A 127 -11.53 6.54 -9.17
#